data_be4fa6f5f18079ca2e3cbe0d5f68013b
#
_entry.id   be4fa6f5f18079ca2e3cbe0d5f68013b
#
_cell.length_a   1.000
_cell.length_b   1.000
_cell.length_c   1.000
_cell.angle_alpha   90.00
_cell.angle_beta   90.00
_cell.angle_gamma   90.00
#
_symmetry.space_group_name_H-M   'P 1'
#
loop_
_entity.id
_entity.type
_entity.pdbx_description
1 polymer ?
#
loop_
_entity_poly.entity_id
_entity_poly.type
_entity_poly.pdbx_seq_one_letter_code
_entity_poly.pdbx_strand_id
1 'polypeptide(L)'
;SWTIDTAQIEQLLRDDTGHRIRALIVINPNNPTGSYVKPGEREQLVTLCRAYDVAIIADEVFFDYALEPFEGNRRFSGERGVLTFALDGFSKTLAAPHAKVGWIRVSGPGDDVREATRRLDVIADDFLPMSELVARAVPPMLATAPDQLQRVRARTQGNLRRLHELLRADTLGVVDVLRAEGGWNVLLRFPSVIDENELVLSLMEHAGASGQPGYFFDMPSNGYLALSLLAEPERFASNVRLVLGAVARALDVSD
;
A
#
# COMPACT_ATOMS: atom_id res chain seq x y z
N SER A 1 -6.08 -4.48 -14.26
CA SER A 1 -5.83 -4.74 -12.84
C SER A 1 -4.43 -5.27 -12.66
N TRP A 2 -3.82 -4.97 -11.54
CA TRP A 2 -2.50 -5.49 -11.16
C TRP A 2 -2.65 -6.93 -10.67
N THR A 3 -1.74 -7.80 -11.06
CA THR A 3 -1.69 -9.22 -10.68
C THR A 3 -0.28 -9.59 -10.27
N ILE A 4 -0.16 -10.58 -9.40
CA ILE A 4 1.14 -11.13 -8.99
C ILE A 4 1.54 -12.22 -9.99
N ASP A 5 2.74 -12.13 -10.54
CA ASP A 5 3.30 -13.19 -11.36
C ASP A 5 3.84 -14.34 -10.49
N THR A 6 2.94 -15.24 -10.14
CA THR A 6 3.27 -16.39 -9.30
C THR A 6 4.16 -17.41 -10.01
N ALA A 7 4.16 -17.45 -11.35
CA ALA A 7 5.05 -18.30 -12.12
C ALA A 7 6.50 -17.81 -12.05
N GLN A 8 6.71 -16.50 -12.11
CA GLN A 8 8.04 -15.91 -11.90
C GLN A 8 8.55 -16.16 -10.48
N ILE A 9 7.68 -16.04 -9.46
CA ILE A 9 8.03 -16.34 -8.07
C ILE A 9 8.44 -17.81 -7.94
N GLU A 10 7.68 -18.75 -8.51
CA GLU A 10 8.02 -20.17 -8.51
C GLU A 10 9.39 -20.43 -9.15
N GLN A 11 9.68 -19.79 -10.28
CA GLN A 11 10.97 -19.92 -10.95
C GLN A 11 12.12 -19.41 -10.06
N LEU A 12 11.96 -18.24 -9.43
CA LEU A 12 12.96 -17.70 -8.51
C LEU A 12 13.24 -18.64 -7.33
N LEU A 13 12.19 -19.22 -6.73
CA LEU A 13 12.32 -20.17 -5.63
C LEU A 13 12.99 -21.46 -6.06
N ARG A 14 12.68 -21.96 -7.26
CA ARG A 14 13.29 -23.17 -7.84
C ARG A 14 14.78 -22.97 -8.11
N ASP A 15 15.17 -21.80 -8.59
CA ASP A 15 16.55 -21.48 -8.95
C ASP A 15 17.42 -21.15 -7.72
N ASP A 16 16.80 -20.91 -6.55
CA ASP A 16 17.49 -20.63 -5.30
C ASP A 16 18.02 -21.92 -4.64
N THR A 17 18.98 -22.59 -5.28
CA THR A 17 19.59 -23.83 -4.78
C THR A 17 20.34 -23.65 -3.45
N GLY A 18 20.66 -22.41 -3.06
CA GLY A 18 21.32 -22.05 -1.80
C GLY A 18 20.37 -21.73 -0.65
N HIS A 19 19.06 -21.84 -0.84
CA HIS A 19 18.04 -21.48 0.16
C HIS A 19 18.25 -20.09 0.79
N ARG A 20 18.64 -19.11 -0.02
CA ARG A 20 18.89 -17.73 0.43
C ARG A 20 17.61 -16.92 0.55
N ILE A 21 16.57 -17.27 -0.24
CA ILE A 21 15.23 -16.66 -0.12
C ILE A 21 14.56 -17.27 1.11
N ARG A 22 14.44 -16.47 2.18
CA ARG A 22 13.89 -16.92 3.46
C ARG A 22 12.47 -16.44 3.71
N ALA A 23 12.06 -15.39 3.01
CA ALA A 23 10.72 -14.84 3.14
C ALA A 23 10.25 -14.20 1.84
N LEU A 24 8.95 -14.27 1.60
CA LEU A 24 8.23 -13.51 0.60
C LEU A 24 7.54 -12.32 1.29
N ILE A 25 7.83 -11.10 0.85
CA ILE A 25 7.17 -9.90 1.36
C ILE A 25 5.97 -9.59 0.47
N VAL A 26 4.80 -9.45 1.07
CA VAL A 26 3.54 -9.13 0.38
C VAL A 26 2.92 -7.91 1.04
N ILE A 27 2.55 -6.91 0.24
CA ILE A 27 1.80 -5.73 0.70
C ILE A 27 0.37 -5.87 0.23
N ASN A 28 -0.61 -5.95 1.16
CA ASN A 28 -1.98 -6.32 0.86
C ASN A 28 -3.00 -5.39 1.56
N PRO A 29 -3.63 -4.43 0.84
CA PRO A 29 -3.40 -4.08 -0.56
C PRO A 29 -2.04 -3.40 -0.78
N ASN A 30 -1.53 -3.52 -1.99
CA ASN A 30 -0.25 -2.93 -2.38
C ASN A 30 -0.32 -1.39 -2.39
N ASN A 31 0.74 -0.75 -1.97
CA ASN A 31 0.95 0.68 -2.10
C ASN A 31 2.07 0.92 -3.13
N PRO A 32 1.84 1.68 -4.22
CA PRO A 32 0.74 2.62 -4.45
C PRO A 32 -0.40 2.09 -5.35
N THR A 33 -0.34 0.86 -5.85
CA THR A 33 -1.28 0.35 -6.86
C THR A 33 -2.71 0.14 -6.32
N GLY A 34 -2.85 0.01 -5.00
CA GLY A 34 -4.12 -0.29 -4.35
C GLY A 34 -4.64 -1.70 -4.62
N SER A 35 -3.85 -2.59 -5.20
CA SER A 35 -4.28 -3.93 -5.56
C SER A 35 -4.26 -4.87 -4.35
N TYR A 36 -5.38 -5.52 -4.07
CA TYR A 36 -5.41 -6.65 -3.15
C TYR A 36 -4.85 -7.91 -3.81
N VAL A 37 -4.26 -8.78 -3.01
CA VAL A 37 -3.90 -10.13 -3.43
C VAL A 37 -5.19 -10.91 -3.69
N LYS A 38 -5.34 -11.45 -4.90
CA LYS A 38 -6.53 -12.19 -5.31
C LYS A 38 -6.57 -13.56 -4.62
N PRO A 39 -7.76 -14.17 -4.42
CA PRO A 39 -7.88 -15.48 -3.77
C PRO A 39 -6.98 -16.55 -4.39
N GLY A 40 -6.97 -16.68 -5.72
CA GLY A 40 -6.11 -17.64 -6.42
C GLY A 40 -4.61 -17.36 -6.27
N GLU A 41 -4.21 -16.08 -6.31
CA GLU A 41 -2.81 -15.68 -6.04
C GLU A 41 -2.41 -16.06 -4.62
N ARG A 42 -3.27 -15.79 -3.64
CA ARG A 42 -3.03 -16.13 -2.24
C ARG A 42 -2.81 -17.63 -2.04
N GLU A 43 -3.66 -18.46 -2.65
CA GLU A 43 -3.54 -19.93 -2.57
C GLU A 43 -2.23 -20.42 -3.19
N GLN A 44 -1.85 -19.85 -4.34
CA GLN A 44 -0.59 -20.19 -5.00
C GLN A 44 0.61 -19.75 -4.16
N LEU A 45 0.62 -18.53 -3.63
CA LEU A 45 1.69 -18.01 -2.78
C LEU A 45 1.88 -18.86 -1.52
N VAL A 46 0.79 -19.21 -0.83
CA VAL A 46 0.85 -20.10 0.36
C VAL A 46 1.40 -21.49 -0.03
N THR A 47 0.98 -22.02 -1.18
CA THR A 47 1.44 -23.33 -1.66
C THR A 47 2.93 -23.30 -1.98
N LEU A 48 3.41 -22.29 -2.70
CA LEU A 48 4.81 -22.11 -3.03
C LEU A 48 5.67 -21.92 -1.77
N CYS A 49 5.28 -20.99 -0.88
CA CYS A 49 6.02 -20.72 0.33
C CYS A 49 6.15 -21.98 1.22
N ARG A 50 5.08 -22.79 1.31
CA ARG A 50 5.12 -24.06 2.02
C ARG A 50 6.04 -25.08 1.35
N ALA A 51 6.01 -25.19 0.02
CA ALA A 51 6.81 -26.16 -0.73
C ALA A 51 8.32 -25.88 -0.65
N TYR A 52 8.70 -24.60 -0.56
CA TYR A 52 10.10 -24.17 -0.55
C TYR A 52 10.61 -23.73 0.84
N ASP A 53 9.83 -23.95 1.90
CA ASP A 53 10.16 -23.54 3.29
C ASP A 53 10.49 -22.04 3.41
N VAL A 54 9.65 -21.21 2.82
CA VAL A 54 9.76 -19.75 2.80
C VAL A 54 8.64 -19.14 3.62
N ALA A 55 8.96 -18.25 4.55
CA ALA A 55 7.96 -17.54 5.35
C ALA A 55 7.24 -16.46 4.54
N ILE A 56 6.05 -16.05 4.97
CA ILE A 56 5.35 -14.88 4.43
C ILE A 56 5.46 -13.72 5.43
N ILE A 57 5.89 -12.55 4.97
CA ILE A 57 5.80 -11.29 5.70
C ILE A 57 4.74 -10.45 4.99
N ALA A 58 3.57 -10.30 5.61
CA ALA A 58 2.43 -9.60 5.01
C ALA A 58 2.26 -8.23 5.68
N ASP A 59 2.51 -7.15 4.92
CA ASP A 59 2.12 -5.81 5.33
C ASP A 59 0.65 -5.58 4.99
N GLU A 60 -0.19 -5.57 6.03
CA GLU A 60 -1.64 -5.48 5.91
C GLU A 60 -2.21 -4.19 6.52
N VAL A 61 -1.36 -3.17 6.72
CA VAL A 61 -1.75 -1.91 7.37
C VAL A 61 -2.88 -1.18 6.64
N PHE A 62 -3.04 -1.40 5.34
CA PHE A 62 -4.11 -0.80 4.53
C PHE A 62 -5.32 -1.72 4.31
N PHE A 63 -5.32 -2.93 4.85
CA PHE A 63 -6.31 -3.96 4.50
C PHE A 63 -7.76 -3.50 4.68
N ASP A 64 -8.03 -2.74 5.71
CA ASP A 64 -9.38 -2.27 6.04
C ASP A 64 -9.85 -1.07 5.19
N TYR A 65 -9.01 -0.55 4.29
CA TYR A 65 -9.32 0.61 3.47
C TYR A 65 -9.73 0.25 2.05
N ALA A 66 -10.82 -0.52 1.90
CA ALA A 66 -11.39 -0.81 0.60
C ALA A 66 -11.90 0.48 -0.07
N LEU A 67 -11.44 0.75 -1.28
CA LEU A 67 -11.93 1.81 -2.17
C LEU A 67 -13.08 1.28 -3.03
N GLU A 68 -12.94 0.06 -3.52
CA GLU A 68 -13.99 -0.68 -4.22
C GLU A 68 -14.32 -1.97 -3.47
N PRO A 69 -15.57 -2.42 -3.46
CA PRO A 69 -15.91 -3.72 -2.91
C PRO A 69 -15.15 -4.84 -3.64
N PHE A 70 -14.55 -5.74 -2.88
CA PHE A 70 -13.87 -6.90 -3.41
C PHE A 70 -14.27 -8.14 -2.62
N GLU A 71 -15.01 -9.04 -3.27
CA GLU A 71 -15.43 -10.29 -2.67
C GLU A 71 -14.25 -11.28 -2.61
N GLY A 72 -14.10 -11.96 -1.47
CA GLY A 72 -13.06 -12.96 -1.28
C GLY A 72 -11.73 -12.43 -0.75
N ASN A 73 -11.60 -11.13 -0.50
CA ASN A 73 -10.43 -10.58 0.19
C ASN A 73 -10.16 -11.28 1.50
N ARG A 74 -8.94 -11.77 1.68
CA ARG A 74 -8.49 -12.40 2.91
C ARG A 74 -7.13 -11.88 3.33
N ARG A 75 -7.01 -11.58 4.61
CA ARG A 75 -5.72 -11.33 5.23
C ARG A 75 -4.87 -12.60 5.21
N PHE A 76 -3.54 -12.42 5.17
CA PHE A 76 -2.59 -13.48 5.51
C PHE A 76 -2.53 -13.71 7.02
N SER A 77 -2.89 -12.70 7.80
CA SER A 77 -3.01 -12.81 9.25
C SER A 77 -3.92 -13.99 9.63
N GLY A 78 -3.37 -14.95 10.38
CA GLY A 78 -4.07 -16.18 10.76
C GLY A 78 -3.93 -17.34 9.77
N GLU A 79 -3.07 -17.22 8.75
CA GLU A 79 -2.68 -18.36 7.89
C GLU A 79 -2.10 -19.49 8.73
N ARG A 80 -2.41 -20.75 8.35
CA ARG A 80 -2.02 -21.94 9.13
C ARG A 80 -1.07 -22.88 8.38
N GLY A 81 -0.98 -22.75 7.08
CA GLY A 81 -0.22 -23.65 6.22
C GLY A 81 1.26 -23.28 6.05
N VAL A 82 1.64 -22.04 6.40
CA VAL A 82 2.99 -21.51 6.27
C VAL A 82 3.25 -20.48 7.36
N LEU A 83 4.49 -20.41 7.86
CA LEU A 83 4.88 -19.39 8.83
C LEU A 83 4.65 -18.00 8.25
N THR A 84 3.82 -17.22 8.93
CA THR A 84 3.37 -15.91 8.46
C THR A 84 3.52 -14.86 9.56
N PHE A 85 4.14 -13.73 9.19
CA PHE A 85 4.27 -12.54 10.01
C PHE A 85 3.38 -11.44 9.40
N ALA A 86 2.20 -11.22 9.96
CA ALA A 86 1.31 -10.17 9.50
C ALA A 86 1.54 -8.88 10.29
N LEU A 87 1.85 -7.81 9.58
CA LEU A 87 2.17 -6.49 10.14
C LEU A 87 0.94 -5.59 10.09
N ASP A 88 0.69 -4.89 11.19
CA ASP A 88 -0.35 -3.88 11.26
C ASP A 88 0.02 -2.82 12.33
N GLY A 89 -0.75 -1.73 12.44
CA GLY A 89 -0.42 -0.69 13.42
C GLY A 89 -1.30 0.54 13.36
N PHE A 90 -1.17 1.40 14.37
CA PHE A 90 -1.96 2.60 14.54
C PHE A 90 -1.73 3.65 13.44
N SER A 91 -0.57 3.61 12.78
CA SER A 91 -0.27 4.55 11.69
C SER A 91 -1.37 4.61 10.64
N LYS A 92 -2.00 3.46 10.36
CA LYS A 92 -3.08 3.36 9.38
C LYS A 92 -4.42 3.07 10.05
N THR A 93 -4.51 2.06 10.92
CA THR A 93 -5.77 1.69 11.59
C THR A 93 -6.44 2.87 12.28
N LEU A 94 -5.66 3.77 12.89
CA LEU A 94 -6.16 4.98 13.55
C LEU A 94 -5.79 6.28 12.83
N ALA A 95 -5.09 6.22 11.69
CA ALA A 95 -4.46 7.38 11.06
C ALA A 95 -3.58 8.17 12.05
N ALA A 96 -2.90 7.45 12.96
CA ALA A 96 -2.10 8.01 14.06
C ALA A 96 -0.63 7.58 13.97
N PRO A 97 0.13 8.01 12.93
CA PRO A 97 1.52 7.61 12.76
C PRO A 97 2.43 8.12 13.89
N HIS A 98 2.05 9.20 14.55
CA HIS A 98 2.77 9.78 15.69
C HIS A 98 2.68 8.92 16.96
N ALA A 99 1.72 8.01 17.09
CA ALA A 99 1.60 7.10 18.22
C ALA A 99 2.72 6.03 18.21
N LYS A 100 3.32 5.72 17.05
CA LYS A 100 4.41 4.77 16.88
C LYS A 100 4.14 3.40 17.49
N VAL A 101 2.90 2.91 17.32
CA VAL A 101 2.44 1.59 17.77
C VAL A 101 2.21 0.70 16.56
N GLY A 102 2.87 -0.43 16.52
CA GLY A 102 2.66 -1.49 15.55
C GLY A 102 2.74 -2.85 16.24
N TRP A 103 2.26 -3.86 15.55
CA TRP A 103 2.31 -5.24 16.02
C TRP A 103 2.57 -6.21 14.88
N ILE A 104 3.09 -7.37 15.25
CA ILE A 104 3.28 -8.51 14.37
C ILE A 104 2.39 -9.64 14.88
N ARG A 105 1.48 -10.13 14.04
CA ARG A 105 0.73 -11.35 14.33
C ARG A 105 1.43 -12.53 13.67
N VAL A 106 2.01 -13.40 14.49
CA VAL A 106 2.64 -14.63 14.01
C VAL A 106 1.57 -15.72 13.89
N SER A 107 1.55 -16.44 12.78
CA SER A 107 0.65 -17.57 12.53
C SER A 107 1.33 -18.59 11.61
N GLY A 108 0.81 -19.84 11.60
CA GLY A 108 1.39 -20.93 10.82
C GLY A 108 1.34 -22.26 11.56
N PRO A 109 2.18 -23.24 11.20
CA PRO A 109 2.39 -24.48 11.95
C PRO A 109 2.84 -24.18 13.38
N GLY A 110 2.31 -24.94 14.36
CA GLY A 110 2.46 -24.61 15.79
C GLY A 110 3.90 -24.56 16.28
N ASP A 111 4.77 -25.42 15.77
CA ASP A 111 6.19 -25.46 16.15
C ASP A 111 6.95 -24.24 15.63
N ASP A 112 6.69 -23.87 14.38
CA ASP A 112 7.28 -22.70 13.74
C ASP A 112 6.85 -21.42 14.44
N VAL A 113 5.57 -21.31 14.79
CA VAL A 113 5.02 -20.15 15.53
C VAL A 113 5.69 -20.02 16.90
N ARG A 114 5.87 -21.13 17.64
CA ARG A 114 6.54 -21.08 18.95
C ARG A 114 7.98 -20.60 18.84
N GLU A 115 8.73 -21.14 17.90
CA GLU A 115 10.13 -20.75 17.69
C GLU A 115 10.27 -19.32 17.17
N ALA A 116 9.42 -18.93 16.22
CA ALA A 116 9.41 -17.55 15.71
C ALA A 116 9.09 -16.53 16.81
N THR A 117 8.08 -16.82 17.66
CA THR A 117 7.72 -15.95 18.77
C THR A 117 8.88 -15.81 19.76
N ARG A 118 9.51 -16.93 20.14
CA ARG A 118 10.67 -16.93 21.03
C ARG A 118 11.83 -16.07 20.47
N ARG A 119 12.09 -16.13 19.16
CA ARG A 119 13.13 -15.31 18.51
C ARG A 119 12.75 -13.84 18.46
N LEU A 120 11.49 -13.53 18.17
CA LEU A 120 10.98 -12.16 18.17
C LEU A 120 11.08 -11.52 19.57
N ASP A 121 10.81 -12.28 20.64
CA ASP A 121 10.95 -11.80 22.01
C ASP A 121 12.42 -11.36 22.30
N VAL A 122 13.40 -12.16 21.86
CA VAL A 122 14.82 -11.82 22.00
C VAL A 122 15.16 -10.56 21.19
N ILE A 123 14.69 -10.46 19.94
CA ILE A 123 14.92 -9.28 19.09
C ILE A 123 14.26 -8.03 19.70
N ALA A 124 13.04 -8.17 20.21
CA ALA A 124 12.31 -7.06 20.80
C ALA A 124 13.01 -6.48 22.04
N ASP A 125 13.67 -7.34 22.83
CA ASP A 125 14.44 -6.92 24.01
C ASP A 125 15.63 -6.00 23.63
N ASP A 126 16.26 -6.26 22.49
CA ASP A 126 17.35 -5.41 21.97
C ASP A 126 16.89 -3.99 21.55
N PHE A 127 15.62 -3.84 21.17
CA PHE A 127 15.06 -2.58 20.67
C PHE A 127 14.28 -1.79 21.71
N LEU A 128 14.11 -2.31 22.90
CA LEU A 128 13.29 -1.82 24.00
C LEU A 128 11.79 -1.72 23.66
N PRO A 129 10.89 -2.07 24.56
CA PRO A 129 9.46 -1.98 24.35
C PRO A 129 8.99 -0.53 24.35
N MET A 130 7.76 -0.32 23.84
CA MET A 130 7.09 0.98 23.97
C MET A 130 6.96 1.39 25.45
N SER A 131 6.86 2.70 25.71
CA SER A 131 6.68 3.20 27.08
C SER A 131 5.37 2.68 27.69
N GLU A 132 5.35 2.52 29.01
CA GLU A 132 4.16 2.08 29.73
C GLU A 132 2.95 3.02 29.52
N LEU A 133 3.19 4.32 29.36
CA LEU A 133 2.15 5.30 29.06
C LEU A 133 1.45 4.98 27.74
N VAL A 134 2.24 4.67 26.70
CA VAL A 134 1.69 4.27 25.39
C VAL A 134 0.99 2.92 25.51
N ALA A 135 1.59 1.93 26.17
CA ALA A 135 1.00 0.62 26.35
C ALA A 135 -0.38 0.69 27.04
N ARG A 136 -0.52 1.51 28.09
CA ARG A 136 -1.81 1.73 28.77
C ARG A 136 -2.84 2.47 27.89
N ALA A 137 -2.39 3.28 26.94
CA ALA A 137 -3.28 3.98 26.01
C ALA A 137 -3.76 3.10 24.84
N VAL A 138 -3.08 1.97 24.56
CA VAL A 138 -3.43 1.08 23.43
C VAL A 138 -4.89 0.61 23.46
N PRO A 139 -5.45 0.04 24.57
CA PRO A 139 -6.82 -0.43 24.57
C PRO A 139 -7.86 0.68 24.30
N PRO A 140 -7.86 1.83 24.98
CA PRO A 140 -8.83 2.87 24.70
C PRO A 140 -8.64 3.49 23.29
N MET A 141 -7.42 3.60 22.78
CA MET A 141 -7.18 4.05 21.41
C MET A 141 -7.75 3.05 20.41
N LEU A 142 -7.51 1.75 20.60
CA LEU A 142 -8.02 0.71 19.71
C LEU A 142 -9.55 0.68 19.68
N ALA A 143 -10.21 1.00 20.79
CA ALA A 143 -11.66 1.10 20.84
C ALA A 143 -12.25 2.17 19.91
N THR A 144 -11.45 3.17 19.51
CA THR A 144 -11.88 4.21 18.55
C THR A 144 -11.69 3.81 17.09
N ALA A 145 -11.08 2.65 16.82
CA ALA A 145 -10.73 2.24 15.47
C ALA A 145 -11.92 2.15 14.50
N PRO A 146 -13.12 1.61 14.89
CA PRO A 146 -14.24 1.53 13.97
C PRO A 146 -14.67 2.91 13.43
N ASP A 147 -14.77 3.91 14.29
CA ASP A 147 -15.18 5.27 13.91
C ASP A 147 -14.11 5.95 13.04
N GLN A 148 -12.85 5.77 13.40
CA GLN A 148 -11.74 6.37 12.66
C GLN A 148 -11.60 5.73 11.27
N LEU A 149 -11.70 4.41 11.17
CA LEU A 149 -11.71 3.69 9.91
C LEU A 149 -12.85 4.17 9.00
N GLN A 150 -14.05 4.33 9.56
CA GLN A 150 -15.20 4.83 8.80
C GLN A 150 -14.96 6.24 8.25
N ARG A 151 -14.42 7.16 9.07
CA ARG A 151 -14.10 8.53 8.65
C ARG A 151 -13.08 8.57 7.51
N VAL A 152 -12.00 7.81 7.65
CA VAL A 152 -10.95 7.76 6.62
C VAL A 152 -11.46 7.10 5.34
N ARG A 153 -12.23 6.01 5.43
CA ARG A 153 -12.88 5.39 4.26
C ARG A 153 -13.80 6.36 3.54
N ALA A 154 -14.67 7.06 4.26
CA ALA A 154 -15.56 8.05 3.65
C ALA A 154 -14.77 9.14 2.92
N ARG A 155 -13.64 9.62 3.50
CA ARG A 155 -12.75 10.60 2.89
C ARG A 155 -12.10 10.06 1.62
N THR A 156 -11.45 8.90 1.67
CA THR A 156 -10.72 8.33 0.53
C THR A 156 -11.66 7.97 -0.62
N GLN A 157 -12.79 7.36 -0.32
CA GLN A 157 -13.82 7.04 -1.33
C GLN A 157 -14.45 8.31 -1.92
N GLY A 158 -14.70 9.34 -1.10
CA GLY A 158 -15.20 10.63 -1.56
C GLY A 158 -14.22 11.32 -2.51
N ASN A 159 -12.95 11.35 -2.15
CA ASN A 159 -11.90 11.94 -2.98
C ASN A 159 -11.66 11.13 -4.27
N LEU A 160 -11.77 9.80 -4.23
CA LEU A 160 -11.68 8.98 -5.45
C LEU A 160 -12.83 9.30 -6.43
N ARG A 161 -14.08 9.41 -5.93
CA ARG A 161 -15.20 9.84 -6.79
C ARG A 161 -14.95 11.23 -7.37
N ARG A 162 -14.47 12.17 -6.55
CA ARG A 162 -14.14 13.52 -6.99
C ARG A 162 -13.03 13.54 -8.05
N LEU A 163 -12.02 12.69 -7.91
CA LEU A 163 -10.96 12.52 -8.91
C LEU A 163 -11.56 12.10 -10.26
N HIS A 164 -12.40 11.09 -10.29
CA HIS A 164 -13.06 10.64 -11.52
C HIS A 164 -13.92 11.74 -12.17
N GLU A 165 -14.60 12.57 -11.38
CA GLU A 165 -15.37 13.72 -11.90
C GLU A 165 -14.45 14.76 -12.55
N LEU A 166 -13.33 15.10 -11.90
CA LEU A 166 -12.38 16.06 -12.41
C LEU A 166 -11.69 15.58 -13.69
N LEU A 167 -11.29 14.30 -13.73
CA LEU A 167 -10.68 13.72 -14.94
C LEU A 167 -11.66 13.67 -16.11
N ARG A 168 -12.94 13.37 -15.87
CA ARG A 168 -13.98 13.40 -16.92
C ARG A 168 -14.27 14.80 -17.43
N ALA A 169 -14.10 15.82 -16.60
CA ALA A 169 -14.29 17.22 -16.96
C ALA A 169 -13.06 17.85 -17.61
N ASP A 170 -11.91 17.19 -17.57
CA ASP A 170 -10.67 17.66 -18.18
C ASP A 170 -10.76 17.56 -19.71
N THR A 171 -10.60 18.70 -20.37
CA THR A 171 -10.76 18.79 -21.84
C THR A 171 -9.58 18.19 -22.60
N LEU A 172 -8.40 18.13 -21.98
CA LEU A 172 -7.21 17.52 -22.59
C LEU A 172 -7.32 15.98 -22.61
N GLY A 173 -7.90 15.38 -21.56
CA GLY A 173 -8.23 13.95 -21.50
C GLY A 173 -7.04 13.01 -21.59
N VAL A 174 -5.83 13.46 -21.25
CA VAL A 174 -4.60 12.65 -21.35
C VAL A 174 -4.16 12.04 -20.01
N VAL A 175 -4.87 12.35 -18.94
CA VAL A 175 -4.59 11.82 -17.60
C VAL A 175 -5.66 10.80 -17.22
N ASP A 176 -5.22 9.60 -16.90
CA ASP A 176 -6.09 8.52 -16.38
C ASP A 176 -5.76 8.24 -14.92
N VAL A 177 -6.73 7.72 -14.16
CA VAL A 177 -6.47 7.08 -12.88
C VAL A 177 -6.51 5.57 -13.05
N LEU A 178 -5.46 4.89 -12.59
CA LEU A 178 -5.42 3.44 -12.59
C LEU A 178 -6.33 2.88 -11.49
N ARG A 179 -6.94 1.73 -11.76
CA ARG A 179 -7.84 1.09 -10.80
C ARG A 179 -7.11 0.75 -9.51
N ALA A 180 -7.60 1.29 -8.41
CA ALA A 180 -7.19 0.97 -7.05
C ALA A 180 -8.36 0.35 -6.29
N GLU A 181 -8.16 -0.82 -5.69
CA GLU A 181 -9.18 -1.57 -4.95
C GLU A 181 -9.19 -1.22 -3.47
N GLY A 182 -8.03 -0.76 -2.94
CA GLY A 182 -7.88 -0.37 -1.54
C GLY A 182 -6.69 0.55 -1.28
N GLY A 183 -6.51 0.95 -0.03
CA GLY A 183 -5.44 1.84 0.40
C GLY A 183 -5.83 3.31 0.42
N TRP A 184 -4.83 4.18 0.49
CA TRP A 184 -4.99 5.63 0.58
C TRP A 184 -4.45 6.38 -0.63
N ASN A 185 -3.79 5.67 -1.54
CA ASN A 185 -3.16 6.24 -2.72
C ASN A 185 -3.79 5.65 -3.99
N VAL A 186 -3.70 6.43 -5.06
CA VAL A 186 -3.99 6.00 -6.43
C VAL A 186 -2.85 6.41 -7.33
N LEU A 187 -2.68 5.69 -8.43
CA LEU A 187 -1.75 6.06 -9.48
C LEU A 187 -2.50 6.81 -10.59
N LEU A 188 -2.06 8.00 -10.89
CA LEU A 188 -2.36 8.67 -12.14
C LEU A 188 -1.39 8.18 -13.21
N ARG A 189 -1.89 8.08 -14.44
CA ARG A 189 -1.09 7.81 -15.63
C ARG A 189 -1.29 8.96 -16.61
N PHE A 190 -0.18 9.48 -17.16
CA PHE A 190 -0.13 10.53 -18.16
C PHE A 190 0.89 10.18 -19.24
N PRO A 191 1.00 10.94 -20.35
CA PRO A 191 1.93 10.63 -21.43
C PRO A 191 3.38 10.46 -20.95
N SER A 192 4.03 9.35 -21.31
CA SER A 192 5.39 9.00 -20.87
C SER A 192 6.50 9.90 -21.44
N VAL A 193 6.16 10.78 -22.38
CA VAL A 193 7.05 11.82 -22.89
C VAL A 193 7.34 12.90 -21.83
N ILE A 194 6.47 13.03 -20.83
CA ILE A 194 6.66 13.96 -19.71
C ILE A 194 7.57 13.28 -18.68
N ASP A 195 8.67 13.92 -18.33
CA ASP A 195 9.53 13.47 -17.24
C ASP A 195 8.85 13.69 -15.89
N GLU A 196 8.76 12.63 -15.10
CA GLU A 196 8.07 12.65 -13.80
C GLU A 196 8.72 13.59 -12.78
N ASN A 197 10.06 13.67 -12.80
CA ASN A 197 10.80 14.51 -11.88
C ASN A 197 10.59 15.99 -12.22
N GLU A 198 10.67 16.35 -13.51
CA GLU A 198 10.39 17.70 -13.97
C GLU A 198 8.95 18.13 -13.65
N LEU A 199 7.98 17.22 -13.84
CA LEU A 199 6.59 17.47 -13.45
C LEU A 199 6.46 17.78 -11.95
N VAL A 200 7.08 16.96 -11.10
CA VAL A 200 7.02 17.15 -9.64
C VAL A 200 7.74 18.44 -9.21
N LEU A 201 8.91 18.74 -9.77
CA LEU A 201 9.62 19.98 -9.51
C LEU A 201 8.78 21.20 -9.93
N SER A 202 8.18 21.15 -11.10
CA SER A 202 7.26 22.22 -11.58
C SER A 202 6.06 22.42 -10.64
N LEU A 203 5.48 21.33 -10.12
CA LEU A 203 4.40 21.42 -9.12
C LEU A 203 4.87 22.07 -7.82
N MET A 204 6.07 21.77 -7.36
CA MET A 204 6.65 22.38 -6.17
C MET A 204 6.92 23.87 -6.35
N GLU A 205 7.53 24.25 -7.47
CA GLU A 205 7.92 25.64 -7.75
C GLU A 205 6.72 26.55 -7.99
N HIS A 206 5.74 26.09 -8.78
CA HIS A 206 4.66 26.94 -9.24
C HIS A 206 3.39 26.85 -8.39
N ALA A 207 3.24 25.78 -7.60
CA ALA A 207 2.00 25.49 -6.90
C ALA A 207 2.17 25.16 -5.41
N GLY A 208 3.39 25.02 -4.91
CA GLY A 208 3.66 24.56 -3.55
C GLY A 208 3.05 23.17 -3.25
N ALA A 209 2.87 22.37 -4.30
CA ALA A 209 2.30 21.03 -4.24
C ALA A 209 3.34 19.99 -4.69
N SER A 210 3.22 18.76 -4.25
CA SER A 210 4.07 17.66 -4.66
C SER A 210 3.26 16.38 -4.84
N GLY A 211 3.84 15.43 -5.57
CA GLY A 211 3.37 14.06 -5.69
C GLY A 211 4.56 13.12 -5.64
N GLN A 212 4.30 11.83 -5.61
CA GLN A 212 5.35 10.81 -5.64
C GLN A 212 5.45 10.27 -7.07
N PRO A 213 6.57 10.50 -7.77
CA PRO A 213 6.76 10.00 -9.14
C PRO A 213 6.81 8.48 -9.16
N GLY A 214 6.46 7.90 -10.31
CA GLY A 214 6.36 6.45 -10.47
C GLY A 214 7.68 5.72 -10.24
N TYR A 215 8.81 6.34 -10.56
CA TYR A 215 10.12 5.72 -10.36
C TYR A 215 10.47 5.46 -8.87
N PHE A 216 9.80 6.11 -7.91
CA PHE A 216 9.92 5.76 -6.49
C PHE A 216 9.39 4.35 -6.18
N PHE A 217 8.61 3.79 -7.08
CA PHE A 217 7.93 2.50 -6.96
C PHE A 217 8.33 1.52 -8.06
N ASP A 218 9.49 1.73 -8.67
CA ASP A 218 10.04 0.91 -9.77
C ASP A 218 9.06 0.73 -10.95
N MET A 219 8.27 1.78 -11.27
CA MET A 219 7.42 1.74 -12.46
C MET A 219 8.28 1.63 -13.73
N PRO A 220 7.84 0.85 -14.74
CA PRO A 220 8.70 0.46 -15.87
C PRO A 220 8.98 1.60 -16.86
N SER A 221 8.31 2.72 -16.73
CA SER A 221 8.45 3.90 -17.61
C SER A 221 8.03 5.17 -16.88
N ASN A 222 8.36 6.33 -17.44
CA ASN A 222 7.76 7.60 -17.04
C ASN A 222 6.24 7.59 -17.27
N GLY A 223 5.56 8.55 -16.67
CA GLY A 223 4.13 8.79 -16.87
C GLY A 223 3.26 8.37 -15.71
N TYR A 224 3.82 8.18 -14.51
CA TYR A 224 3.06 7.83 -13.31
C TYR A 224 3.27 8.84 -12.18
N LEU A 225 2.21 9.13 -11.45
CA LEU A 225 2.25 9.93 -10.23
C LEU A 225 1.33 9.29 -9.18
N ALA A 226 1.88 8.97 -8.02
CA ALA A 226 1.06 8.51 -6.89
C ALA A 226 0.47 9.71 -6.15
N LEU A 227 -0.85 9.67 -5.97
CA LEU A 227 -1.65 10.73 -5.36
C LEU A 227 -2.35 10.21 -4.10
N SER A 228 -2.23 10.94 -2.99
CA SER A 228 -2.91 10.61 -1.74
C SER A 228 -4.38 11.07 -1.76
N LEU A 229 -5.27 10.19 -1.34
CA LEU A 229 -6.70 10.45 -1.20
C LEU A 229 -7.08 11.05 0.18
N LEU A 230 -6.11 11.36 1.04
CA LEU A 230 -6.36 11.79 2.42
C LEU A 230 -6.64 13.28 2.58
N ALA A 231 -6.24 14.11 1.64
CA ALA A 231 -6.40 15.56 1.75
C ALA A 231 -7.87 15.95 1.94
N GLU A 232 -8.11 17.11 2.59
CA GLU A 232 -9.45 17.69 2.68
C GLU A 232 -10.06 17.86 1.28
N PRO A 233 -11.37 17.62 1.06
CA PRO A 233 -11.97 17.50 -0.26
C PRO A 233 -11.70 18.68 -1.20
N GLU A 234 -11.78 19.90 -0.69
CA GLU A 234 -11.53 21.13 -1.49
C GLU A 234 -10.04 21.24 -1.86
N ARG A 235 -9.15 20.95 -0.90
CA ARG A 235 -7.71 20.91 -1.16
C ARG A 235 -7.33 19.81 -2.13
N PHE A 236 -7.96 18.63 -1.99
CA PHE A 236 -7.78 17.53 -2.92
C PHE A 236 -8.16 17.93 -4.34
N ALA A 237 -9.35 18.51 -4.53
CA ALA A 237 -9.82 18.96 -5.83
C ALA A 237 -8.90 20.05 -6.43
N SER A 238 -8.42 20.98 -5.60
CA SER A 238 -7.44 21.99 -6.02
C SER A 238 -6.13 21.34 -6.48
N ASN A 239 -5.57 20.42 -5.70
CA ASN A 239 -4.33 19.72 -6.04
C ASN A 239 -4.45 18.93 -7.35
N VAL A 240 -5.58 18.25 -7.59
CA VAL A 240 -5.82 17.55 -8.86
C VAL A 240 -5.79 18.51 -10.04
N ARG A 241 -6.45 19.68 -9.94
CA ARG A 241 -6.41 20.69 -11.01
C ARG A 241 -4.99 21.23 -11.26
N LEU A 242 -4.18 21.38 -10.19
CA LEU A 242 -2.78 21.76 -10.34
C LEU A 242 -1.96 20.72 -11.12
N VAL A 243 -2.20 19.44 -10.84
CA VAL A 243 -1.56 18.35 -11.60
C VAL A 243 -1.99 18.37 -13.06
N LEU A 244 -3.29 18.48 -13.35
CA LEU A 244 -3.80 18.57 -14.73
C LEU A 244 -3.21 19.76 -15.48
N GLY A 245 -3.15 20.94 -14.84
CA GLY A 245 -2.54 22.12 -15.41
C GLY A 245 -1.02 21.99 -15.63
N ALA A 246 -0.31 21.27 -14.77
CA ALA A 246 1.11 21.01 -14.96
C ALA A 246 1.38 20.05 -16.14
N VAL A 247 0.55 18.99 -16.27
CA VAL A 247 0.60 18.08 -17.42
C VAL A 247 0.32 18.81 -18.74
N ALA A 248 -0.70 19.69 -18.77
CA ALA A 248 -1.01 20.48 -19.94
C ALA A 248 0.18 21.38 -20.36
N ARG A 249 0.78 22.11 -19.41
CA ARG A 249 1.96 22.94 -19.69
C ARG A 249 3.17 22.15 -20.19
N ALA A 250 3.40 20.95 -19.61
CA ALA A 250 4.52 20.12 -20.04
C ALA A 250 4.36 19.61 -21.49
N LEU A 251 3.13 19.45 -21.96
CA LEU A 251 2.85 19.09 -23.37
C LEU A 251 2.96 20.27 -24.30
N ASP A 252 2.55 21.49 -23.87
CA ASP A 252 2.63 22.71 -24.69
C ASP A 252 4.07 23.18 -24.95
N VAL A 253 5.01 22.86 -24.07
CA VAL A 253 6.45 23.18 -24.23
C VAL A 253 7.15 22.18 -25.16
N SER A 254 6.51 21.06 -25.49
CA SER A 254 7.07 19.99 -26.34
C SER A 254 6.79 20.19 -27.85
N ASP A 255 6.07 21.27 -28.23
CA ASP A 255 5.82 21.70 -29.61
C ASP A 255 6.83 22.80 -30.02
#